data_4c20991a10cf794908f94c9d2d0e061d
#
_entry.id   4c20991a10cf794908f94c9d2d0e061d
#
_cell.length_a   1.000
_cell.length_b   1.000
_cell.length_c   1.000
_cell.angle_alpha   90.00
_cell.angle_beta   90.00
_cell.angle_gamma   90.00
#
_symmetry.space_group_name_H-M   'P 1'
#
loop_
_entity.id
_entity.type
_entity.pdbx_description
1 polymer ?
#
loop_
_entity_poly.entity_id
_entity_poly.type
_entity_poly.pdbx_seq_one_letter_code
_entity_poly.pdbx_strand_id
1 'polypeptide(L)'
;MNAWLPTAPCTPEACAGHEGPAASVPHAVLRLAGAVALVLLAVLTAAPVRLLPDRPRHALVRSWSAALVASLGIRITVHGNPGAGGGRLIVANHISWLDIPLVAAVLPCRMLAKSEIGAWPVLGRLAALAGTLFIERDRIRTLPDTVATLTRALLAGDRVTVFPEGSTWCGRAQGPFRRAAFQSALDAGVPVQPIRLAYRLSGGAEPAGSLAGAPAFVGDDPLTASLWRIARARGVRAEVWLLPRIPPGRHEDRRDLAAAAQEAVHARAARPVPAARPVHTAEPVRGARPVRTAPLLPGIPTQAAGPCATDRDSAKRPAASVHHWVNSSPADASSSRTPS
;
A
#
# COMPACT_ATOMS: atom_id res chain seq x y z
N MET A 1 -25.89 -13.74 4.24
CA MET A 1 -24.76 -12.77 4.19
C MET A 1 -24.17 -12.67 5.58
N ASN A 2 -22.86 -12.73 5.71
CA ASN A 2 -22.20 -12.62 7.02
C ASN A 2 -22.20 -11.14 7.44
N ALA A 3 -22.90 -10.81 8.53
CA ALA A 3 -23.04 -9.42 9.03
C ALA A 3 -21.71 -8.74 9.40
N TRP A 4 -20.63 -9.51 9.49
CA TRP A 4 -19.30 -9.00 9.85
C TRP A 4 -18.44 -8.64 8.64
N LEU A 5 -18.83 -9.04 7.43
CA LEU A 5 -18.09 -8.68 6.23
C LEU A 5 -18.36 -7.21 5.88
N PRO A 6 -17.31 -6.42 5.64
CA PRO A 6 -17.48 -5.04 5.17
C PRO A 6 -18.11 -5.06 3.78
N THR A 7 -19.25 -4.41 3.63
CA THR A 7 -19.93 -4.21 2.35
C THR A 7 -20.05 -2.72 2.07
N ALA A 8 -19.83 -2.34 0.80
CA ALA A 8 -20.12 -0.99 0.33
C ALA A 8 -21.56 -0.94 -0.21
N PRO A 9 -22.30 0.16 -0.03
CA PRO A 9 -23.63 0.32 -0.61
C PRO A 9 -23.59 0.63 -2.12
N CYS A 10 -22.42 0.60 -2.73
CA CYS A 10 -22.20 0.92 -4.13
C CYS A 10 -22.60 -0.25 -5.03
N THR A 11 -23.27 0.05 -6.15
CA THR A 11 -23.57 -0.91 -7.21
C THR A 11 -22.91 -0.49 -8.53
N PRO A 12 -22.63 -1.43 -9.45
CA PRO A 12 -22.04 -1.10 -10.74
C PRO A 12 -22.88 -0.10 -11.54
N GLU A 13 -24.22 -0.26 -11.53
CA GLU A 13 -25.17 0.57 -12.30
C GLU A 13 -25.14 2.03 -11.83
N ALA A 14 -25.09 2.24 -10.51
CA ALA A 14 -25.11 3.59 -9.93
C ALA A 14 -23.72 4.26 -9.95
N CYS A 15 -22.65 3.49 -9.92
CA CYS A 15 -21.33 4.03 -9.60
C CYS A 15 -20.27 3.85 -10.69
N ALA A 16 -20.40 2.85 -11.58
CA ALA A 16 -19.35 2.50 -12.52
C ALA A 16 -19.54 3.08 -13.92
N GLY A 17 -20.52 3.97 -14.12
CA GLY A 17 -20.76 4.67 -15.38
C GLY A 17 -19.55 5.48 -15.84
N HIS A 18 -19.36 5.58 -17.17
CA HIS A 18 -18.34 6.42 -17.79
C HIS A 18 -18.98 7.58 -18.55
N GLU A 19 -18.83 8.78 -18.03
CA GLU A 19 -19.38 10.01 -18.60
C GLU A 19 -18.42 10.72 -19.58
N GLY A 20 -17.23 10.14 -19.75
CA GLY A 20 -16.21 10.63 -20.66
C GLY A 20 -16.27 10.01 -22.07
N PRO A 21 -15.40 10.45 -22.98
CA PRO A 21 -15.33 9.89 -24.32
C PRO A 21 -14.93 8.40 -24.29
N ALA A 22 -15.53 7.61 -25.20
CA ALA A 22 -15.21 6.19 -25.34
C ALA A 22 -14.13 5.95 -26.40
N ALA A 23 -13.30 4.94 -26.18
CA ALA A 23 -12.39 4.42 -27.21
C ALA A 23 -13.15 3.57 -28.22
N SER A 24 -12.65 3.51 -29.46
CA SER A 24 -13.16 2.55 -30.45
C SER A 24 -12.92 1.11 -29.98
N VAL A 25 -13.74 0.17 -30.47
CA VAL A 25 -13.62 -1.24 -30.12
C VAL A 25 -12.21 -1.80 -30.43
N PRO A 26 -11.63 -1.55 -31.62
CA PRO A 26 -10.26 -2.03 -31.91
C PRO A 26 -9.22 -1.47 -30.93
N HIS A 27 -9.35 -0.22 -30.55
CA HIS A 27 -8.43 0.40 -29.58
C HIS A 27 -8.58 -0.21 -28.18
N ALA A 28 -9.81 -0.50 -27.73
CA ALA A 28 -10.04 -1.18 -26.47
C ALA A 28 -9.47 -2.61 -26.46
N VAL A 29 -9.67 -3.35 -27.56
CA VAL A 29 -9.07 -4.69 -27.73
C VAL A 29 -7.54 -4.61 -27.65
N LEU A 30 -6.91 -3.66 -28.34
CA LEU A 30 -5.46 -3.47 -28.30
C LEU A 30 -4.96 -3.17 -26.87
N ARG A 31 -5.68 -2.33 -26.12
CA ARG A 31 -5.37 -2.05 -24.69
C ARG A 31 -5.42 -3.31 -23.83
N LEU A 32 -6.47 -4.12 -24.00
CA LEU A 32 -6.61 -5.39 -23.27
C LEU A 32 -5.52 -6.39 -23.66
N ALA A 33 -5.23 -6.52 -24.96
CA ALA A 33 -4.15 -7.38 -25.43
C ALA A 33 -2.79 -6.97 -24.84
N GLY A 34 -2.51 -5.67 -24.80
CA GLY A 34 -1.31 -5.13 -24.17
C GLY A 34 -1.26 -5.41 -22.66
N ALA A 35 -2.37 -5.23 -21.96
CA ALA A 35 -2.46 -5.56 -20.53
C ALA A 35 -2.24 -7.04 -20.26
N VAL A 36 -2.87 -7.92 -21.05
CA VAL A 36 -2.68 -9.39 -20.95
C VAL A 36 -1.24 -9.75 -21.21
N ALA A 37 -0.62 -9.21 -22.28
CA ALA A 37 0.78 -9.48 -22.61
C ALA A 37 1.72 -9.06 -21.46
N LEU A 38 1.47 -7.90 -20.82
CA LEU A 38 2.24 -7.47 -19.66
C LEU A 38 2.04 -8.38 -18.44
N VAL A 39 0.83 -8.88 -18.20
CA VAL A 39 0.57 -9.84 -17.11
C VAL A 39 1.29 -11.14 -17.37
N LEU A 40 1.23 -11.67 -18.60
CA LEU A 40 1.95 -12.90 -18.98
C LEU A 40 3.46 -12.73 -18.84
N LEU A 41 4.00 -11.60 -19.31
CA LEU A 41 5.42 -11.28 -19.14
C LEU A 41 5.81 -11.24 -17.66
N ALA A 42 4.98 -10.63 -16.81
CA ALA A 42 5.24 -10.61 -15.37
C ALA A 42 5.27 -12.02 -14.76
N VAL A 43 4.33 -12.89 -15.16
CA VAL A 43 4.33 -14.29 -14.69
C VAL A 43 5.59 -15.04 -15.12
N LEU A 44 6.00 -14.88 -16.39
CA LEU A 44 7.20 -15.53 -16.92
C LEU A 44 8.49 -15.03 -16.27
N THR A 45 8.54 -13.74 -15.91
CA THR A 45 9.74 -13.11 -15.34
C THR A 45 9.73 -13.04 -13.82
N ALA A 46 8.63 -13.38 -13.16
CA ALA A 46 8.49 -13.21 -11.71
C ALA A 46 9.54 -13.98 -10.89
N ALA A 47 9.86 -15.23 -11.30
CA ALA A 47 10.85 -16.06 -10.61
C ALA A 47 12.27 -15.44 -10.69
N PRO A 48 12.83 -15.12 -11.87
CA PRO A 48 14.13 -14.47 -11.94
C PRO A 48 14.14 -13.06 -11.31
N VAL A 49 13.04 -12.31 -11.38
CA VAL A 49 12.93 -10.98 -10.76
C VAL A 49 13.07 -11.06 -9.23
N ARG A 50 12.60 -12.13 -8.60
CA ARG A 50 12.76 -12.33 -7.15
C ARG A 50 14.21 -12.51 -6.71
N LEU A 51 15.08 -12.98 -7.59
CA LEU A 51 16.50 -13.16 -7.33
C LEU A 51 17.30 -11.85 -7.41
N LEU A 52 16.69 -10.79 -7.94
CA LEU A 52 17.33 -9.49 -8.02
C LEU A 52 17.44 -8.82 -6.63
N PRO A 53 18.50 -8.03 -6.40
CA PRO A 53 18.59 -7.13 -5.26
C PRO A 53 17.38 -6.18 -5.19
N ASP A 54 17.06 -5.65 -4.01
CA ASP A 54 15.86 -4.86 -3.76
C ASP A 54 15.71 -3.65 -4.69
N ARG A 55 16.78 -2.90 -4.92
CA ARG A 55 16.73 -1.68 -5.75
C ARG A 55 16.30 -1.96 -7.19
N PRO A 56 16.96 -2.83 -7.97
CA PRO A 56 16.54 -3.14 -9.34
C PRO A 56 15.19 -3.84 -9.36
N ARG A 57 14.89 -4.72 -8.41
CA ARG A 57 13.58 -5.38 -8.28
C ARG A 57 12.45 -4.37 -8.12
N HIS A 58 12.61 -3.41 -7.20
CA HIS A 58 11.62 -2.35 -6.99
C HIS A 58 11.47 -1.43 -8.21
N ALA A 59 12.55 -1.12 -8.90
CA ALA A 59 12.51 -0.32 -10.14
C ALA A 59 11.71 -1.05 -11.23
N LEU A 60 11.94 -2.36 -11.40
CA LEU A 60 11.25 -3.18 -12.38
C LEU A 60 9.76 -3.33 -12.06
N VAL A 61 9.41 -3.62 -10.80
CA VAL A 61 8.01 -3.68 -10.35
C VAL A 61 7.29 -2.36 -10.59
N ARG A 62 7.94 -1.23 -10.29
CA ARG A 62 7.39 0.11 -10.54
C ARG A 62 7.12 0.34 -12.02
N SER A 63 8.12 0.10 -12.87
CA SER A 63 8.02 0.32 -14.31
C SER A 63 6.96 -0.58 -14.94
N TRP A 64 6.94 -1.85 -14.57
CA TRP A 64 5.94 -2.80 -15.03
C TRP A 64 4.51 -2.40 -14.61
N SER A 65 4.32 -2.05 -13.33
CA SER A 65 3.02 -1.61 -12.81
C SER A 65 2.53 -0.34 -13.51
N ALA A 66 3.43 0.63 -13.76
CA ALA A 66 3.12 1.83 -14.50
C ALA A 66 2.75 1.52 -15.97
N ALA A 67 3.47 0.60 -16.63
CA ALA A 67 3.18 0.16 -17.98
C ALA A 67 1.82 -0.54 -18.07
N LEU A 68 1.47 -1.36 -17.08
CA LEU A 68 0.16 -2.02 -16.99
C LEU A 68 -0.98 -1.00 -16.89
N VAL A 69 -0.87 -0.01 -16.01
CA VAL A 69 -1.87 1.06 -15.88
C VAL A 69 -1.96 1.90 -17.16
N ALA A 70 -0.82 2.22 -17.75
CA ALA A 70 -0.74 2.99 -18.99
C ALA A 70 -1.31 2.23 -20.20
N SER A 71 -1.13 0.90 -20.30
CA SER A 71 -1.68 0.07 -21.38
C SER A 71 -3.20 0.12 -21.43
N LEU A 72 -3.86 0.32 -20.27
CA LEU A 72 -5.30 0.53 -20.16
C LEU A 72 -5.73 1.98 -20.50
N GLY A 73 -4.80 2.86 -20.87
CA GLY A 73 -5.05 4.24 -21.24
C GLY A 73 -5.21 5.20 -20.07
N ILE A 74 -4.77 4.82 -18.88
CA ILE A 74 -4.86 5.61 -17.67
C ILE A 74 -3.51 6.31 -17.42
N ARG A 75 -3.54 7.62 -17.17
CA ARG A 75 -2.36 8.41 -16.80
C ARG A 75 -2.25 8.49 -15.29
N ILE A 76 -1.05 8.26 -14.77
CA ILE A 76 -0.77 8.37 -13.33
C ILE A 76 -0.25 9.78 -13.03
N THR A 77 -0.81 10.41 -12.00
CA THR A 77 -0.30 11.65 -11.43
C THR A 77 -0.03 11.42 -9.95
N VAL A 78 1.19 11.76 -9.52
CA VAL A 78 1.62 11.57 -8.12
C VAL A 78 1.78 12.93 -7.46
N HIS A 79 1.23 13.07 -6.27
CA HIS A 79 1.36 14.24 -5.43
C HIS A 79 2.05 13.86 -4.12
N GLY A 80 2.98 14.68 -3.66
CA GLY A 80 3.78 14.41 -2.47
C GLY A 80 5.06 13.63 -2.77
N ASN A 81 5.78 13.30 -1.72
CA ASN A 81 7.08 12.61 -1.82
C ASN A 81 7.00 11.25 -1.11
N PRO A 82 7.41 10.16 -1.78
CA PRO A 82 7.48 8.86 -1.14
C PRO A 82 8.44 8.79 0.06
N GLY A 83 9.35 9.77 0.17
CA GLY A 83 10.35 9.85 1.23
C GLY A 83 11.36 8.70 1.20
N ALA A 84 12.35 8.75 2.09
CA ALA A 84 13.36 7.71 2.24
C ALA A 84 12.75 6.35 2.62
N GLY A 85 13.48 5.27 2.33
CA GLY A 85 13.08 3.88 2.56
C GLY A 85 12.76 3.55 4.03
N GLY A 86 12.58 2.27 4.30
CA GLY A 86 12.25 1.70 5.61
C GLY A 86 10.86 1.08 5.63
N GLY A 87 10.68 0.14 6.55
CA GLY A 87 9.42 -0.55 6.80
C GLY A 87 8.33 0.44 7.19
N ARG A 88 7.14 0.24 6.65
CA ARG A 88 5.96 1.07 6.98
C ARG A 88 4.67 0.41 6.55
N LEU A 89 3.62 0.68 7.31
CA LEU A 89 2.27 0.32 6.92
C LEU A 89 1.72 1.42 6.00
N ILE A 90 1.38 1.06 4.77
CA ILE A 90 0.74 1.94 3.81
C ILE A 90 -0.76 1.67 3.87
N VAL A 91 -1.56 2.71 4.03
CA VAL A 91 -3.02 2.61 4.10
C VAL A 91 -3.67 3.51 3.07
N ALA A 92 -4.60 2.96 2.30
CA ALA A 92 -5.27 3.69 1.24
C ALA A 92 -6.78 3.40 1.22
N ASN A 93 -7.57 4.34 0.68
CA ASN A 93 -8.93 4.05 0.26
C ASN A 93 -8.92 3.07 -0.93
N HIS A 94 -10.01 2.35 -1.16
CA HIS A 94 -10.09 1.28 -2.16
C HIS A 94 -11.24 1.50 -3.15
N ILE A 95 -10.91 1.70 -4.42
CA ILE A 95 -11.89 1.99 -5.48
C ILE A 95 -11.95 0.86 -6.52
N SER A 96 -10.78 0.25 -6.80
CA SER A 96 -10.63 -0.63 -7.94
C SER A 96 -9.55 -1.69 -7.69
N TRP A 97 -9.64 -2.79 -8.42
CA TRP A 97 -8.48 -3.71 -8.53
C TRP A 97 -7.23 -3.02 -9.12
N LEU A 98 -7.42 -1.93 -9.88
CA LEU A 98 -6.34 -1.09 -10.40
C LEU A 98 -5.54 -0.37 -9.31
N ASP A 99 -6.07 -0.22 -8.11
CA ASP A 99 -5.37 0.41 -6.98
C ASP A 99 -4.09 -0.35 -6.64
N ILE A 100 -4.09 -1.66 -6.86
CA ILE A 100 -2.94 -2.54 -6.59
C ILE A 100 -1.75 -2.17 -7.48
N PRO A 101 -1.82 -2.26 -8.83
CA PRO A 101 -0.73 -1.83 -9.68
C PRO A 101 -0.47 -0.31 -9.59
N LEU A 102 -1.48 0.51 -9.30
CA LEU A 102 -1.32 1.96 -9.14
C LEU A 102 -0.42 2.30 -7.95
N VAL A 103 -0.66 1.71 -6.79
CA VAL A 103 0.20 1.90 -5.61
C VAL A 103 1.59 1.33 -5.85
N ALA A 104 1.70 0.14 -6.46
CA ALA A 104 2.98 -0.48 -6.78
C ALA A 104 3.82 0.34 -7.78
N ALA A 105 3.17 1.06 -8.71
CA ALA A 105 3.83 1.98 -9.65
C ALA A 105 4.47 3.20 -8.95
N VAL A 106 3.98 3.56 -7.77
CA VAL A 106 4.50 4.71 -7.00
C VAL A 106 5.40 4.24 -5.85
N LEU A 107 4.92 3.27 -5.09
CA LEU A 107 5.58 2.68 -3.91
C LEU A 107 5.58 1.16 -4.02
N PRO A 108 6.62 0.54 -4.58
CA PRO A 108 6.76 -0.90 -4.56
C PRO A 108 6.67 -1.44 -3.13
N CYS A 109 5.72 -2.34 -2.90
CA CYS A 109 5.32 -2.81 -1.58
C CYS A 109 4.68 -4.20 -1.69
N ARG A 110 4.55 -4.89 -0.57
CA ARG A 110 3.73 -6.11 -0.47
C ARG A 110 2.28 -5.71 -0.25
N MET A 111 1.36 -6.39 -0.90
CA MET A 111 -0.08 -6.14 -0.75
C MET A 111 -0.69 -7.12 0.25
N LEU A 112 -1.72 -6.67 0.97
CA LEU A 112 -2.62 -7.58 1.69
C LEU A 112 -3.84 -7.84 0.81
N ALA A 113 -4.07 -9.09 0.41
CA ALA A 113 -5.16 -9.49 -0.46
C ALA A 113 -5.99 -10.62 0.16
N LYS A 114 -7.21 -10.82 -0.36
CA LYS A 114 -8.05 -11.97 0.01
C LYS A 114 -7.40 -13.28 -0.39
N SER A 115 -7.55 -14.32 0.43
CA SER A 115 -7.03 -15.67 0.17
C SER A 115 -7.57 -16.29 -1.13
N GLU A 116 -8.81 -15.97 -1.52
CA GLU A 116 -9.43 -16.46 -2.75
C GLU A 116 -8.67 -16.02 -4.00
N ILE A 117 -8.04 -14.83 -3.97
CA ILE A 117 -7.19 -14.35 -5.08
C ILE A 117 -5.98 -15.28 -5.26
N GLY A 118 -5.46 -15.85 -4.17
CA GLY A 118 -4.37 -16.82 -4.22
C GLY A 118 -4.72 -18.10 -5.01
N ALA A 119 -6.00 -18.46 -5.05
CA ALA A 119 -6.48 -19.62 -5.78
C ALA A 119 -6.63 -19.38 -7.30
N TRP A 120 -6.53 -18.14 -7.77
CA TRP A 120 -6.65 -17.84 -9.20
C TRP A 120 -5.42 -18.32 -9.97
N PRO A 121 -5.60 -19.04 -11.10
CA PRO A 121 -4.50 -19.78 -11.76
C PRO A 121 -3.30 -18.91 -12.16
N VAL A 122 -3.54 -17.70 -12.65
CA VAL A 122 -2.50 -16.78 -13.15
C VAL A 122 -2.22 -15.69 -12.11
N LEU A 123 -3.25 -14.96 -11.71
CA LEU A 123 -3.11 -13.82 -10.80
C LEU A 123 -2.69 -14.25 -9.40
N GLY A 124 -3.14 -15.41 -8.92
CA GLY A 124 -2.73 -15.94 -7.61
C GLY A 124 -1.24 -16.26 -7.56
N ARG A 125 -0.70 -16.91 -8.62
CA ARG A 125 0.73 -17.16 -8.72
C ARG A 125 1.54 -15.86 -8.79
N LEU A 126 1.08 -14.88 -9.58
CA LEU A 126 1.74 -13.58 -9.69
C LEU A 126 1.71 -12.84 -8.34
N ALA A 127 0.58 -12.83 -7.66
CA ALA A 127 0.44 -12.23 -6.34
C ALA A 127 1.37 -12.90 -5.31
N ALA A 128 1.41 -14.22 -5.26
CA ALA A 128 2.32 -14.97 -4.38
C ALA A 128 3.79 -14.66 -4.69
N LEU A 129 4.16 -14.62 -5.97
CA LEU A 129 5.51 -14.26 -6.41
C LEU A 129 5.85 -12.79 -6.10
N ALA A 130 4.89 -11.89 -6.13
CA ALA A 130 5.04 -10.51 -5.70
C ALA A 130 5.15 -10.34 -4.17
N GLY A 131 5.06 -11.44 -3.39
CA GLY A 131 5.14 -11.42 -1.93
C GLY A 131 3.86 -10.92 -1.26
N THR A 132 2.72 -11.04 -1.94
CA THR A 132 1.41 -10.68 -1.38
C THR A 132 1.13 -11.50 -0.11
N LEU A 133 0.64 -10.83 0.91
CA LEU A 133 0.14 -11.45 2.14
C LEU A 133 -1.35 -11.75 1.95
N PHE A 134 -1.78 -12.96 2.27
CA PHE A 134 -3.17 -13.35 2.09
C PHE A 134 -3.90 -13.37 3.43
N ILE A 135 -5.17 -12.95 3.41
CA ILE A 135 -6.05 -12.92 4.58
C ILE A 135 -7.36 -13.65 4.29
N GLU A 136 -7.76 -14.51 5.20
CA GLU A 136 -9.10 -15.11 5.24
C GLU A 136 -10.07 -14.15 5.94
N ARG A 137 -10.81 -13.36 5.18
CA ARG A 137 -11.72 -12.35 5.76
C ARG A 137 -12.97 -12.96 6.40
N ASP A 138 -13.35 -14.16 5.98
CA ASP A 138 -14.55 -14.85 6.46
C ASP A 138 -14.35 -15.48 7.83
N ARG A 139 -13.11 -15.57 8.31
CA ARG A 139 -12.75 -16.14 9.60
C ARG A 139 -12.14 -15.08 10.52
N ILE A 140 -12.98 -14.43 11.33
CA ILE A 140 -12.51 -13.42 12.30
C ILE A 140 -11.45 -13.98 13.27
N ARG A 141 -11.53 -15.29 13.57
CA ARG A 141 -10.58 -15.97 14.46
C ARG A 141 -9.15 -16.01 13.92
N THR A 142 -8.95 -15.91 12.60
CA THR A 142 -7.61 -15.86 11.96
C THR A 142 -7.03 -14.45 11.89
N LEU A 143 -7.77 -13.43 12.33
CA LEU A 143 -7.35 -12.04 12.28
C LEU A 143 -6.08 -11.77 13.11
N PRO A 144 -5.89 -12.36 14.33
CA PRO A 144 -4.65 -12.21 15.08
C PRO A 144 -3.42 -12.74 14.30
N ASP A 145 -3.55 -13.89 13.61
CA ASP A 145 -2.46 -14.47 12.80
C ASP A 145 -2.10 -13.58 11.62
N THR A 146 -3.12 -12.94 11.02
CA THR A 146 -2.91 -11.95 9.97
C THR A 146 -2.14 -10.75 10.49
N VAL A 147 -2.52 -10.20 11.64
CA VAL A 147 -1.81 -9.08 12.28
C VAL A 147 -0.37 -9.48 12.59
N ALA A 148 -0.14 -10.65 13.17
CA ALA A 148 1.19 -11.15 13.45
C ALA A 148 2.04 -11.32 12.17
N THR A 149 1.43 -11.73 11.06
CA THR A 149 2.10 -11.84 9.75
C THR A 149 2.47 -10.47 9.18
N LEU A 150 1.58 -9.48 9.30
CA LEU A 150 1.86 -8.09 8.93
C LEU A 150 3.01 -7.53 9.78
N THR A 151 2.96 -7.72 11.11
CA THR A 151 3.99 -7.27 12.04
C THR A 151 5.37 -7.85 11.68
N ARG A 152 5.45 -9.14 11.40
CA ARG A 152 6.72 -9.78 10.98
C ARG A 152 7.26 -9.18 9.68
N ALA A 153 6.41 -8.91 8.69
CA ALA A 153 6.83 -8.28 7.44
C ALA A 153 7.33 -6.85 7.68
N LEU A 154 6.65 -6.08 8.52
CA LEU A 154 7.05 -4.72 8.86
C LEU A 154 8.37 -4.67 9.65
N LEU A 155 8.57 -5.58 10.59
CA LEU A 155 9.84 -5.74 11.34
C LEU A 155 11.00 -6.15 10.43
N ALA A 156 10.72 -6.92 9.37
CA ALA A 156 11.71 -7.26 8.34
C ALA A 156 12.08 -6.06 7.42
N GLY A 157 11.47 -4.89 7.64
CA GLY A 157 11.73 -3.68 6.85
C GLY A 157 10.85 -3.56 5.60
N ASP A 158 9.88 -4.45 5.41
CA ASP A 158 8.97 -4.43 4.27
C ASP A 158 8.02 -3.22 4.34
N ARG A 159 7.64 -2.74 3.17
CA ARG A 159 6.49 -1.87 2.99
C ARG A 159 5.27 -2.72 2.71
N VAL A 160 4.24 -2.58 3.53
CA VAL A 160 3.02 -3.37 3.38
C VAL A 160 1.83 -2.44 3.15
N THR A 161 1.10 -2.67 2.06
CA THR A 161 -0.11 -1.90 1.75
C THR A 161 -1.36 -2.67 2.14
N VAL A 162 -2.24 -1.99 2.83
CA VAL A 162 -3.57 -2.47 3.19
C VAL A 162 -4.64 -1.47 2.74
N PHE A 163 -5.83 -1.99 2.42
CA PHE A 163 -7.03 -1.20 2.14
C PHE A 163 -7.99 -1.41 3.31
N PRO A 164 -7.93 -0.55 4.35
CA PRO A 164 -8.62 -0.82 5.60
C PRO A 164 -10.14 -0.65 5.52
N GLU A 165 -10.69 -0.12 4.43
CA GLU A 165 -12.14 -0.13 4.16
C GLU A 165 -12.69 -1.57 4.06
N GLY A 166 -11.85 -2.53 3.68
CA GLY A 166 -12.20 -3.95 3.61
C GLY A 166 -13.05 -4.34 2.40
N SER A 167 -13.59 -3.42 1.66
CA SER A 167 -14.26 -3.57 0.36
C SER A 167 -13.93 -2.39 -0.53
N THR A 168 -14.25 -2.50 -1.82
CA THR A 168 -14.12 -1.39 -2.77
C THR A 168 -15.32 -0.45 -2.71
N TRP A 169 -15.06 0.84 -2.80
CA TRP A 169 -16.03 1.93 -2.84
C TRP A 169 -15.90 2.69 -4.15
N CYS A 170 -16.93 3.44 -4.54
CA CYS A 170 -16.91 4.14 -5.85
C CYS A 170 -16.05 5.42 -5.88
N GLY A 171 -15.44 5.82 -4.77
CA GLY A 171 -14.68 7.05 -4.65
C GLY A 171 -15.51 8.32 -4.39
N ARG A 172 -16.80 8.31 -4.73
CA ARG A 172 -17.77 9.33 -4.29
C ARG A 172 -18.15 9.13 -2.83
N ALA A 173 -18.39 7.87 -2.45
CA ALA A 173 -18.54 7.44 -1.06
C ALA A 173 -17.27 6.69 -0.60
N GLN A 174 -17.06 6.60 0.69
CA GLN A 174 -15.90 5.99 1.33
C GLN A 174 -16.33 5.24 2.57
N GLY A 175 -15.66 4.13 2.85
CA GLY A 175 -15.92 3.30 4.01
C GLY A 175 -15.09 3.68 5.24
N PRO A 176 -15.53 3.24 6.43
CA PRO A 176 -14.74 3.39 7.63
C PRO A 176 -13.50 2.49 7.60
N PHE A 177 -12.38 2.99 8.12
CA PHE A 177 -11.16 2.21 8.23
C PHE A 177 -11.26 1.18 9.37
N ARG A 178 -11.11 -0.10 9.03
CA ARG A 178 -11.06 -1.19 9.99
C ARG A 178 -9.71 -1.17 10.71
N ARG A 179 -9.77 -1.13 12.05
CA ARG A 179 -8.61 -0.86 12.91
C ARG A 179 -7.62 -2.04 13.06
N ALA A 180 -7.98 -3.26 12.68
CA ALA A 180 -7.18 -4.44 12.99
C ALA A 180 -5.76 -4.40 12.40
N ALA A 181 -5.62 -4.02 11.13
CA ALA A 181 -4.31 -3.94 10.48
C ALA A 181 -3.38 -2.88 11.10
N PHE A 182 -3.92 -1.85 11.73
CA PHE A 182 -3.11 -0.80 12.39
C PHE A 182 -2.38 -1.32 13.63
N GLN A 183 -2.87 -2.39 14.26
CA GLN A 183 -2.15 -3.04 15.36
C GLN A 183 -0.76 -3.48 14.92
N SER A 184 -0.60 -3.98 13.69
CA SER A 184 0.71 -4.39 13.19
C SER A 184 1.73 -3.26 13.12
N ALA A 185 1.31 -2.03 12.86
CA ALA A 185 2.20 -0.87 12.86
C ALA A 185 2.62 -0.47 14.28
N LEU A 186 1.71 -0.57 15.25
CA LEU A 186 2.03 -0.36 16.67
C LEU A 186 3.00 -1.42 17.18
N ASP A 187 2.71 -2.71 16.94
CA ASP A 187 3.53 -3.83 17.36
C ASP A 187 4.95 -3.80 16.74
N ALA A 188 5.06 -3.34 15.49
CA ALA A 188 6.33 -3.22 14.80
C ALA A 188 7.06 -1.89 15.06
N GLY A 189 6.43 -0.90 15.70
CA GLY A 189 7.02 0.42 15.94
C GLY A 189 7.35 1.17 14.64
N VAL A 190 6.55 0.99 13.57
CA VAL A 190 6.80 1.60 12.26
C VAL A 190 5.79 2.71 11.94
N PRO A 191 6.16 3.68 11.08
CA PRO A 191 5.22 4.73 10.68
C PRO A 191 4.10 4.19 9.80
N VAL A 192 2.93 4.86 9.85
CA VAL A 192 1.83 4.68 8.92
C VAL A 192 1.91 5.75 7.83
N GLN A 193 1.82 5.32 6.55
CA GLN A 193 1.79 6.19 5.38
C GLN A 193 0.38 6.20 4.78
N PRO A 194 -0.44 7.23 5.06
CA PRO A 194 -1.72 7.37 4.39
C PRO A 194 -1.52 7.75 2.92
N ILE A 195 -2.34 7.15 2.04
CA ILE A 195 -2.40 7.45 0.61
C ILE A 195 -3.86 7.68 0.23
N ARG A 196 -4.12 8.76 -0.51
CA ARG A 196 -5.41 8.97 -1.15
C ARG A 196 -5.31 8.61 -2.62
N LEU A 197 -6.24 7.77 -3.09
CA LEU A 197 -6.43 7.41 -4.48
C LEU A 197 -7.70 8.06 -5.03
N ALA A 198 -7.65 8.56 -6.26
CA ALA A 198 -8.82 9.00 -7.00
C ALA A 198 -8.64 8.80 -8.50
N TYR A 199 -9.74 8.51 -9.18
CA TYR A 199 -9.79 8.48 -10.64
C TYR A 199 -10.62 9.65 -11.12
N ARG A 200 -10.07 10.46 -12.03
CA ARG A 200 -10.71 11.68 -12.53
C ARG A 200 -10.76 11.71 -14.05
N LEU A 201 -11.72 12.43 -14.57
CA LEU A 201 -11.82 12.72 -16.01
C LEU A 201 -10.91 13.91 -16.36
N SER A 202 -10.17 13.77 -17.45
CA SER A 202 -9.32 14.81 -18.04
C SER A 202 -9.98 15.33 -19.31
N GLY A 203 -10.89 16.29 -19.18
CA GLY A 203 -11.64 16.86 -20.31
C GLY A 203 -12.86 16.01 -20.74
N GLY A 204 -13.79 16.65 -21.43
CA GLY A 204 -15.08 16.10 -21.85
C GLY A 204 -16.20 17.08 -21.56
N ALA A 205 -17.45 16.64 -21.63
CA ALA A 205 -18.62 17.44 -21.27
C ALA A 205 -18.70 17.76 -19.77
N GLU A 206 -18.06 16.91 -18.96
CA GLU A 206 -17.93 17.09 -17.51
C GLU A 206 -16.81 18.07 -17.16
N PRO A 207 -16.96 18.84 -16.05
CA PRO A 207 -15.91 19.71 -15.56
C PRO A 207 -14.59 18.93 -15.38
N ALA A 208 -13.50 19.50 -15.86
CA ALA A 208 -12.19 18.89 -15.71
C ALA A 208 -11.91 18.58 -14.22
N GLY A 209 -11.63 17.32 -13.91
CA GLY A 209 -11.41 16.86 -12.54
C GLY A 209 -12.62 16.18 -11.88
N SER A 210 -13.75 15.98 -12.56
CA SER A 210 -14.85 15.12 -12.11
C SER A 210 -14.35 13.70 -11.82
N LEU A 211 -15.01 13.00 -10.90
CA LEU A 211 -14.66 11.62 -10.59
C LEU A 211 -15.04 10.71 -11.76
N ALA A 212 -14.10 9.87 -12.20
CA ALA A 212 -14.34 8.87 -13.24
C ALA A 212 -14.94 7.60 -12.61
N GLY A 213 -16.14 7.22 -13.02
CA GLY A 213 -16.79 6.00 -12.53
C GLY A 213 -16.24 4.72 -13.16
N ALA A 214 -15.76 4.78 -14.41
CA ALA A 214 -15.31 3.57 -15.13
C ALA A 214 -14.33 2.67 -14.38
N PRO A 215 -13.35 3.17 -13.59
CA PRO A 215 -12.47 2.34 -12.80
C PRO A 215 -13.10 1.71 -11.57
N ALA A 216 -14.24 2.23 -11.07
CA ALA A 216 -14.87 1.68 -9.87
C ALA A 216 -15.25 0.20 -10.08
N PHE A 217 -14.84 -0.63 -9.11
CA PHE A 217 -15.09 -2.07 -9.10
C PHE A 217 -15.85 -2.42 -7.83
N VAL A 218 -17.16 -2.39 -7.88
CA VAL A 218 -18.05 -2.38 -6.70
C VAL A 218 -19.16 -3.41 -6.81
N GLY A 219 -19.65 -3.89 -5.69
CA GLY A 219 -20.72 -4.90 -5.64
C GLY A 219 -20.32 -6.19 -6.34
N ASP A 220 -21.24 -6.74 -7.12
CA ASP A 220 -21.06 -7.99 -7.86
C ASP A 220 -20.56 -7.76 -9.29
N ASP A 221 -19.80 -6.68 -9.53
CA ASP A 221 -19.24 -6.33 -10.84
C ASP A 221 -18.31 -7.45 -11.35
N PRO A 222 -18.59 -8.09 -12.50
CA PRO A 222 -17.69 -9.08 -13.06
C PRO A 222 -16.37 -8.44 -13.51
N LEU A 223 -15.24 -9.10 -13.23
CA LEU A 223 -13.93 -8.59 -13.64
C LEU A 223 -13.84 -8.33 -15.14
N THR A 224 -14.45 -9.17 -15.96
CA THR A 224 -14.49 -9.02 -17.43
C THR A 224 -15.23 -7.75 -17.86
N ALA A 225 -16.36 -7.44 -17.21
CA ALA A 225 -17.12 -6.22 -17.47
C ALA A 225 -16.32 -4.98 -17.05
N SER A 226 -15.66 -5.03 -15.88
CA SER A 226 -14.79 -3.96 -15.41
C SER A 226 -13.60 -3.72 -16.36
N LEU A 227 -12.91 -4.79 -16.77
CA LEU A 227 -11.81 -4.70 -17.75
C LEU A 227 -12.24 -4.05 -19.06
N TRP A 228 -13.39 -4.47 -19.60
CA TRP A 228 -13.95 -3.91 -20.84
C TRP A 228 -14.30 -2.44 -20.68
N ARG A 229 -14.97 -2.08 -19.59
CA ARG A 229 -15.37 -0.70 -19.27
C ARG A 229 -14.15 0.21 -19.15
N ILE A 230 -13.10 -0.23 -18.45
CA ILE A 230 -11.86 0.52 -18.30
C ILE A 230 -11.16 0.67 -19.66
N ALA A 231 -11.04 -0.40 -20.44
CA ALA A 231 -10.40 -0.37 -21.76
C ALA A 231 -11.13 0.58 -22.74
N ARG A 232 -12.46 0.71 -22.61
CA ARG A 232 -13.28 1.63 -23.40
C ARG A 232 -13.20 3.07 -22.91
N ALA A 233 -12.88 3.30 -21.65
CA ALA A 233 -12.81 4.64 -21.08
C ALA A 233 -11.62 5.44 -21.64
N ARG A 234 -11.87 6.72 -22.00
CA ARG A 234 -10.82 7.68 -22.38
C ARG A 234 -10.80 8.84 -21.43
N GLY A 235 -9.64 9.50 -21.35
CA GLY A 235 -9.48 10.67 -20.50
C GLY A 235 -9.41 10.36 -19.00
N VAL A 236 -9.22 9.11 -18.61
CA VAL A 236 -9.08 8.75 -17.18
C VAL A 236 -7.67 9.05 -16.71
N ARG A 237 -7.58 9.75 -15.56
CA ARG A 237 -6.37 10.02 -14.82
C ARG A 237 -6.47 9.40 -13.42
N ALA A 238 -5.49 8.64 -13.03
CA ALA A 238 -5.35 8.15 -11.67
C ALA A 238 -4.46 9.10 -10.87
N GLU A 239 -4.95 9.59 -9.76
CA GLU A 239 -4.23 10.50 -8.88
C GLU A 239 -3.87 9.78 -7.58
N VAL A 240 -2.61 9.88 -7.18
CA VAL A 240 -2.05 9.28 -5.97
C VAL A 240 -1.47 10.38 -5.10
N TRP A 241 -2.09 10.65 -3.95
CA TRP A 241 -1.56 11.59 -2.96
C TRP A 241 -0.86 10.83 -1.85
N LEU A 242 0.44 11.04 -1.73
CA LEU A 242 1.25 10.58 -0.62
C LEU A 242 1.12 11.62 0.50
N LEU A 243 0.36 11.31 1.52
CA LEU A 243 0.05 12.23 2.62
C LEU A 243 1.17 12.18 3.68
N PRO A 244 1.24 13.15 4.60
CA PRO A 244 2.22 13.12 5.68
C PRO A 244 2.15 11.81 6.46
N ARG A 245 3.32 11.25 6.77
CA ARG A 245 3.42 10.02 7.57
C ARG A 245 3.00 10.30 9.00
N ILE A 246 2.30 9.36 9.59
CA ILE A 246 2.03 9.33 11.02
C ILE A 246 3.20 8.59 11.66
N PRO A 247 4.03 9.28 12.47
CA PRO A 247 5.20 8.65 13.08
C PRO A 247 4.79 7.61 14.14
N PRO A 248 5.63 6.60 14.42
CA PRO A 248 5.39 5.68 15.52
C PRO A 248 5.34 6.43 16.86
N GLY A 249 4.56 5.94 17.80
CA GLY A 249 4.39 6.54 19.12
C GLY A 249 3.49 7.78 19.18
N ARG A 250 2.97 8.27 18.04
CA ARG A 250 2.02 9.40 18.04
C ARG A 250 0.63 9.03 18.57
N HIS A 251 0.24 7.80 18.42
CA HIS A 251 -1.01 7.23 18.91
C HIS A 251 -0.69 5.94 19.65
N GLU A 252 -1.28 5.76 20.82
CA GLU A 252 -1.02 4.59 21.67
C GLU A 252 -1.87 3.39 21.28
N ASP A 253 -3.04 3.65 20.70
CA ASP A 253 -3.95 2.58 20.31
C ASP A 253 -4.29 2.59 18.81
N ARG A 254 -4.74 1.41 18.34
CA ARG A 254 -5.09 1.18 16.92
C ARG A 254 -6.36 1.91 16.48
N ARG A 255 -7.23 2.34 17.40
CA ARG A 255 -8.47 3.07 17.06
C ARG A 255 -8.11 4.49 16.64
N ASP A 256 -7.33 5.16 17.47
CA ASP A 256 -6.91 6.54 17.23
C ASP A 256 -5.98 6.64 16.02
N LEU A 257 -5.07 5.68 15.87
CA LEU A 257 -4.20 5.59 14.69
C LEU A 257 -5.00 5.38 13.39
N ALA A 258 -6.03 4.51 13.41
CA ALA A 258 -6.91 4.29 12.27
C ALA A 258 -7.77 5.53 11.97
N ALA A 259 -8.31 6.20 13.00
CA ALA A 259 -9.09 7.41 12.85
C ALA A 259 -8.25 8.55 12.24
N ALA A 260 -7.03 8.77 12.73
CA ALA A 260 -6.13 9.79 12.21
C ALA A 260 -5.73 9.51 10.74
N ALA A 261 -5.46 8.25 10.39
CA ALA A 261 -5.15 7.86 9.03
C ALA A 261 -6.37 8.03 8.11
N GLN A 262 -7.58 7.66 8.56
CA GLN A 262 -8.83 7.86 7.83
C GLN A 262 -9.11 9.33 7.59
N GLU A 263 -8.98 10.15 8.63
CA GLU A 263 -9.18 11.61 8.52
C GLU A 263 -8.21 12.21 7.49
N ALA A 264 -6.93 11.85 7.53
CA ALA A 264 -5.94 12.32 6.55
C ALA A 264 -6.35 11.97 5.11
N VAL A 265 -6.81 10.73 4.87
CA VAL A 265 -7.26 10.27 3.54
C VAL A 265 -8.55 10.97 3.12
N HIS A 266 -9.52 11.15 4.01
CA HIS A 266 -10.83 11.76 3.71
C HIS A 266 -10.74 13.29 3.56
N ALA A 267 -9.98 13.99 4.42
CA ALA A 267 -9.82 15.45 4.34
C ALA A 267 -9.26 15.89 2.97
N ARG A 268 -8.41 15.05 2.34
CA ARG A 268 -7.91 15.33 1.00
C ARG A 268 -8.99 15.21 -0.08
N ALA A 269 -10.02 14.40 0.13
CA ALA A 269 -11.14 14.28 -0.80
C ALA A 269 -11.93 15.60 -0.95
N ALA A 270 -12.03 16.38 0.12
CA ALA A 270 -12.82 17.60 0.19
C ALA A 270 -12.09 18.84 -0.41
N ARG A 271 -10.78 18.76 -0.71
CA ARG A 271 -10.02 19.92 -1.21
C ARG A 271 -9.94 19.93 -2.74
N PRO A 272 -10.28 21.07 -3.41
CA PRO A 272 -10.03 21.25 -4.84
C PRO A 272 -8.54 21.08 -5.15
N VAL A 273 -8.23 20.44 -6.27
CA VAL A 273 -6.83 20.22 -6.71
C VAL A 273 -6.31 21.48 -7.36
N PRO A 274 -5.23 22.11 -6.86
CA PRO A 274 -4.46 23.05 -7.67
C PRO A 274 -3.93 22.31 -8.91
N ALA A 275 -3.92 22.94 -10.08
CA ALA A 275 -3.42 22.35 -11.31
C ALA A 275 -2.04 21.72 -11.11
N ALA A 276 -1.95 20.40 -11.26
CA ALA A 276 -0.71 19.67 -11.07
C ALA A 276 0.25 19.98 -12.22
N ARG A 277 1.50 20.30 -11.90
CA ARG A 277 2.59 20.26 -12.87
C ARG A 277 2.77 18.81 -13.34
N PRO A 278 2.75 18.52 -14.65
CA PRO A 278 3.09 17.19 -15.14
C PRO A 278 4.53 16.87 -14.73
N VAL A 279 4.71 15.71 -14.09
CA VAL A 279 6.04 15.15 -13.88
C VAL A 279 6.52 14.66 -15.24
N HIS A 280 7.32 15.47 -15.93
CA HIS A 280 8.10 14.98 -17.04
C HIS A 280 9.00 13.86 -16.53
N THR A 281 8.95 12.71 -17.19
CA THR A 281 9.95 11.66 -17.07
C THR A 281 11.32 12.30 -17.04
N ALA A 282 12.13 11.97 -16.02
CA ALA A 282 13.42 12.54 -15.77
C ALA A 282 14.22 12.65 -17.08
N GLU A 283 14.55 13.88 -17.48
CA GLU A 283 15.61 14.12 -18.45
C GLU A 283 16.92 13.49 -17.93
N PRO A 284 17.69 12.84 -18.79
CA PRO A 284 19.01 12.37 -18.39
C PRO A 284 19.85 13.59 -18.02
N VAL A 285 20.39 13.60 -16.81
CA VAL A 285 21.32 14.62 -16.34
C VAL A 285 22.49 14.70 -17.32
N ARG A 286 22.45 15.65 -18.24
CA ARG A 286 23.61 16.02 -19.08
C ARG A 286 24.53 16.90 -18.24
N GLY A 287 25.76 16.40 -18.03
CA GLY A 287 26.92 17.23 -17.75
C GLY A 287 27.01 17.76 -16.31
N ALA A 288 27.52 16.94 -15.40
CA ALA A 288 28.18 17.47 -14.22
C ALA A 288 29.39 18.30 -14.64
N ARG A 289 29.33 19.63 -14.50
CA ARG A 289 30.49 20.50 -14.58
C ARG A 289 31.46 20.10 -13.46
N PRO A 290 32.76 20.01 -13.73
CA PRO A 290 33.75 19.73 -12.70
C PRO A 290 33.73 20.87 -11.67
N VAL A 291 33.62 20.51 -10.41
CA VAL A 291 33.76 21.43 -9.27
C VAL A 291 35.16 21.99 -9.30
N ARG A 292 35.28 23.29 -9.51
CA ARG A 292 36.57 24.01 -9.36
C ARG A 292 36.94 23.92 -7.87
N THR A 293 38.04 23.26 -7.58
CA THR A 293 38.70 23.29 -6.28
C THR A 293 39.09 24.72 -5.94
N ALA A 294 38.55 25.27 -4.87
CA ALA A 294 38.97 26.53 -4.29
C ALA A 294 40.32 26.36 -3.59
N PRO A 295 41.21 27.37 -3.63
CA PRO A 295 42.54 27.27 -2.99
C PRO A 295 42.41 27.26 -1.47
N LEU A 296 43.26 26.44 -0.84
CA LEU A 296 43.43 26.31 0.60
C LEU A 296 43.90 27.64 1.20
N LEU A 297 43.20 28.15 2.20
CA LEU A 297 43.64 29.22 3.08
C LEU A 297 44.66 28.68 4.11
N PRO A 298 45.72 29.42 4.46
CA PRO A 298 46.76 28.95 5.38
C PRO A 298 46.37 29.20 6.86
N GLY A 299 46.62 28.17 7.67
CA GLY A 299 47.11 28.28 9.05
C GLY A 299 46.14 28.67 10.15
N ILE A 300 45.61 27.68 10.85
CA ILE A 300 45.20 27.82 12.26
C ILE A 300 46.07 26.86 13.08
N PRO A 301 46.72 27.31 14.19
CA PRO A 301 47.64 26.47 14.94
C PRO A 301 46.92 25.43 15.79
N THR A 302 47.46 24.23 15.74
CA THR A 302 47.04 23.06 16.55
C THR A 302 47.41 23.30 18.01
N GLN A 303 46.41 23.38 18.89
CA GLN A 303 46.63 23.21 20.34
C GLN A 303 46.68 21.74 20.67
N ALA A 304 47.74 21.33 21.36
CA ALA A 304 48.00 20.01 21.82
C ALA A 304 47.00 19.61 22.94
N ALA A 305 46.37 18.44 22.76
CA ALA A 305 45.58 17.79 23.81
C ALA A 305 46.52 17.06 24.75
N GLY A 306 46.45 17.42 26.05
CA GLY A 306 47.13 16.71 27.14
C GLY A 306 46.41 15.38 27.46
N PRO A 307 47.08 14.44 28.16
CA PRO A 307 46.61 13.08 28.39
C PRO A 307 45.53 13.03 29.47
N CYS A 308 44.45 12.31 29.18
CA CYS A 308 43.40 12.04 30.14
C CYS A 308 43.79 10.92 31.06
N ALA A 309 43.70 11.16 32.36
CA ALA A 309 44.05 10.24 33.44
C ALA A 309 43.06 9.08 33.51
N THR A 310 43.62 7.90 33.72
CA THR A 310 42.91 6.70 34.11
C THR A 310 42.46 6.81 35.55
N ASP A 311 41.16 6.67 35.80
CA ASP A 311 40.68 6.36 37.14
C ASP A 311 39.92 5.03 37.13
N ARG A 312 40.50 4.08 37.91
CA ARG A 312 39.88 2.85 38.32
C ARG A 312 39.08 3.17 39.58
N ASP A 313 37.80 2.88 39.58
CA ASP A 313 37.24 2.33 40.82
C ASP A 313 36.02 1.44 40.57
N SER A 314 35.99 0.44 41.39
CA SER A 314 35.21 -0.78 41.37
C SER A 314 33.81 -0.64 41.95
N ALA A 315 32.97 -1.57 41.54
CA ALA A 315 31.95 -2.26 42.33
C ALA A 315 30.67 -1.49 42.69
N LYS A 316 29.57 -1.95 42.09
CA LYS A 316 28.44 -2.65 42.74
C LYS A 316 27.24 -2.80 41.78
N ARG A 317 27.02 -4.03 41.34
CA ARG A 317 25.76 -4.46 40.78
C ARG A 317 24.78 -4.85 41.90
N PRO A 318 23.52 -4.54 41.86
CA PRO A 318 22.48 -5.34 42.51
C PRO A 318 21.84 -6.31 41.49
N ALA A 319 21.57 -7.51 42.02
CA ALA A 319 21.05 -8.66 41.31
C ALA A 319 19.65 -8.47 40.73
N ALA A 320 19.43 -9.01 39.54
CA ALA A 320 18.10 -9.16 38.94
C ALA A 320 17.34 -10.29 39.65
N SER A 321 16.18 -9.98 40.15
CA SER A 321 15.18 -10.89 40.69
C SER A 321 14.45 -11.58 39.53
N VAL A 322 14.67 -12.90 39.42
CA VAL A 322 13.97 -13.80 38.51
C VAL A 322 12.65 -14.24 39.15
N HIS A 323 11.52 -13.79 38.64
CA HIS A 323 10.23 -14.37 39.03
C HIS A 323 9.92 -15.59 38.16
N HIS A 324 10.03 -16.75 38.77
CA HIS A 324 9.47 -18.02 38.31
C HIS A 324 7.93 -17.96 38.39
N TRP A 325 7.25 -18.20 37.28
CA TRP A 325 5.86 -18.59 37.26
C TRP A 325 5.75 -20.10 37.25
N VAL A 326 5.25 -20.63 38.37
CA VAL A 326 4.97 -22.05 38.59
C VAL A 326 3.65 -22.39 37.90
N ASN A 327 3.75 -23.45 37.13
CA ASN A 327 2.66 -24.16 36.45
C ASN A 327 1.78 -24.85 37.51
N SER A 328 0.50 -24.55 37.57
CA SER A 328 -0.47 -25.29 38.35
C SER A 328 -1.61 -25.79 37.47
N SER A 329 -1.56 -27.07 37.13
CA SER A 329 -2.69 -27.83 36.63
C SER A 329 -3.63 -28.20 37.79
N PRO A 330 -4.94 -28.21 37.63
CA PRO A 330 -5.85 -29.01 38.45
C PRO A 330 -6.24 -30.29 37.73
N ALA A 331 -6.04 -31.39 38.46
CA ALA A 331 -6.49 -32.72 38.12
C ALA A 331 -7.97 -32.91 38.43
N ASP A 332 -8.56 -33.80 37.68
CA ASP A 332 -9.71 -34.69 37.89
C ASP A 332 -10.68 -34.47 39.07
N ALA A 333 -11.94 -34.33 38.72
CA ALA A 333 -13.01 -34.90 39.53
C ALA A 333 -14.15 -35.46 38.64
N SER A 334 -14.14 -36.76 38.48
CA SER A 334 -15.26 -37.59 38.04
C SER A 334 -16.40 -37.53 39.05
N SER A 335 -17.63 -37.37 38.61
CA SER A 335 -18.80 -37.96 39.29
C SER A 335 -19.97 -38.10 38.32
N SER A 336 -20.31 -39.35 38.14
CA SER A 336 -21.54 -39.95 37.57
C SER A 336 -22.83 -39.43 38.18
N ARG A 337 -23.88 -39.30 37.34
CA ARG A 337 -25.25 -39.76 37.57
C ARG A 337 -26.18 -39.42 36.42
N THR A 338 -26.66 -40.44 35.72
CA THR A 338 -27.99 -40.57 35.09
C THR A 338 -28.90 -41.31 36.11
N PRO A 339 -30.25 -41.45 36.00
CA PRO A 339 -31.17 -41.07 34.92
C PRO A 339 -32.50 -40.44 35.44
N SER A 340 -33.28 -39.83 34.59
CA SER A 340 -34.73 -40.11 34.35
C SER A 340 -35.17 -39.27 33.14
#